data_0cd8b418d74d00fca79d0c5e5fbdfa94
#
_entry.id   0cd8b418d74d00fca79d0c5e5fbdfa94
#
_cell.length_a   1.000
_cell.length_b   1.000
_cell.length_c   1.000
_cell.angle_alpha   90.00
_cell.angle_beta   90.00
_cell.angle_gamma   90.00
#
_symmetry.space_group_name_H-M   'P 1'
#
loop_
_entity.id
_entity.type
_entity.pdbx_description
1 polymer ?
#
loop_
_entity_poly.entity_id
_entity_poly.type
_entity_poly.pdbx_seq_one_letter_code
_entity_poly.pdbx_strand_id
1 'polypeptide(L)'
;MPRAEIAQGKIFANKWLAAIGAASFSIFVWHQVVLAMIRYSFTNNLTEATPLLAFVAITVVLSVISYKYVEKMKKTKVAWGFIALLFVLTTAGSLYIYANAGVVRDVPELEVVKGKVHRGMWAEYCDRGYKYDKEFTDDERPKWYIIGNSFGRDMVNIILEGPYAELVDVVYSDTKSYKERGKRFAKADVVFLSTLGLNEALIEDVQMLCKGKTKLFLIGEKNFGENNGQVYRHRFAKDYHQLTIEMEEGYAEKNERLKAAYPNIYIDMIDMVLQPDGKVRVFSDNGLFKSQDCRHLTRAGYNITLP
;
A
#
# COMPACT_ATOMS: atom_id res chain seq x y z
N MET A 1 13.70 47.91 19.26
CA MET A 1 13.58 47.25 17.94
C MET A 1 14.90 47.00 17.17
N PRO A 2 16.11 47.44 17.53
CA PRO A 2 17.30 47.19 16.70
C PRO A 2 17.99 45.82 16.93
N ARG A 3 17.70 45.11 18.03
CA ARG A 3 18.41 43.82 18.34
C ARG A 3 17.94 42.60 17.53
N ALA A 4 16.68 42.54 17.09
CA ALA A 4 16.14 41.44 16.31
C ALA A 4 16.63 41.47 14.86
N GLU A 5 16.76 42.63 14.24
CA GLU A 5 17.26 42.81 12.88
C GLU A 5 18.75 42.47 12.77
N ILE A 6 19.55 42.79 13.81
CA ILE A 6 20.98 42.45 13.85
C ILE A 6 21.19 40.91 14.02
N ALA A 7 20.32 40.27 14.76
CA ALA A 7 20.38 38.81 14.93
C ALA A 7 19.97 38.05 13.63
N GLN A 8 18.94 38.51 12.92
CA GLN A 8 18.53 37.98 11.64
C GLN A 8 19.63 38.14 10.57
N GLY A 9 20.24 39.32 10.48
CA GLY A 9 21.35 39.58 9.55
C GLY A 9 22.56 38.65 9.76
N LYS A 10 22.90 38.32 11.01
CA LYS A 10 24.01 37.40 11.35
C LYS A 10 23.70 35.96 11.02
N ILE A 11 22.44 35.53 11.15
CA ILE A 11 22.03 34.14 10.79
C ILE A 11 22.12 33.95 9.27
N PHE A 12 21.62 34.89 8.47
CA PHE A 12 21.67 34.81 7.01
C PHE A 12 23.09 35.05 6.43
N ALA A 13 23.97 35.71 7.17
CA ALA A 13 25.38 35.88 6.80
C ALA A 13 26.24 34.64 7.12
N ASN A 14 25.67 33.58 7.70
CA ASN A 14 26.40 32.34 7.99
C ASN A 14 26.76 31.60 6.68
N LYS A 15 28.06 31.46 6.43
CA LYS A 15 28.60 30.82 5.23
C LYS A 15 28.11 29.37 5.03
N TRP A 16 27.83 28.65 6.12
CA TRP A 16 27.33 27.28 6.05
C TRP A 16 25.88 27.22 5.61
N LEU A 17 25.03 28.09 6.15
CA LEU A 17 23.62 28.21 5.72
C LEU A 17 23.54 28.66 4.26
N ALA A 18 24.38 29.60 3.85
CA ALA A 18 24.47 30.04 2.46
C ALA A 18 24.91 28.88 1.52
N ALA A 19 25.85 28.05 1.96
CA ALA A 19 26.29 26.86 1.19
C ALA A 19 25.19 25.80 1.07
N ILE A 20 24.45 25.53 2.16
CA ILE A 20 23.30 24.62 2.16
C ILE A 20 22.18 25.15 1.25
N GLY A 21 21.88 26.45 1.36
CA GLY A 21 20.90 27.09 0.49
C GLY A 21 21.27 27.02 -0.99
N ALA A 22 22.56 27.23 -1.30
CA ALA A 22 23.05 27.14 -2.68
C ALA A 22 22.97 25.72 -3.25
N ALA A 23 23.12 24.67 -2.42
CA ALA A 23 23.02 23.26 -2.83
C ALA A 23 21.62 22.66 -2.61
N SER A 24 20.63 23.47 -2.21
CA SER A 24 19.31 23.00 -1.79
C SER A 24 18.58 22.19 -2.86
N PHE A 25 18.71 22.58 -4.13
CA PHE A 25 18.09 21.86 -5.25
C PHE A 25 18.72 20.46 -5.41
N SER A 26 20.05 20.34 -5.37
CA SER A 26 20.73 19.05 -5.39
C SER A 26 20.32 18.17 -4.19
N ILE A 27 20.20 18.75 -2.99
CA ILE A 27 19.74 18.03 -1.80
C ILE A 27 18.31 17.53 -2.02
N PHE A 28 17.44 18.37 -2.53
CA PHE A 28 16.04 18.02 -2.82
C PHE A 28 15.95 16.86 -3.83
N VAL A 29 16.75 16.83 -4.87
CA VAL A 29 16.74 15.75 -5.86
C VAL A 29 17.24 14.43 -5.26
N TRP A 30 18.38 14.48 -4.55
CA TRP A 30 19.05 13.26 -4.09
C TRP A 30 18.41 12.63 -2.84
N HIS A 31 17.81 13.42 -1.93
CA HIS A 31 17.30 12.84 -0.69
C HIS A 31 16.22 11.76 -0.92
N GLN A 32 15.32 11.94 -1.86
CA GLN A 32 14.27 10.95 -2.15
C GLN A 32 14.84 9.68 -2.80
N VAL A 33 15.81 9.84 -3.70
CA VAL A 33 16.46 8.71 -4.38
C VAL A 33 17.23 7.87 -3.36
N VAL A 34 18.03 8.52 -2.51
CA VAL A 34 18.82 7.83 -1.47
C VAL A 34 17.90 7.18 -0.44
N LEU A 35 16.84 7.87 -0.03
CA LEU A 35 15.84 7.34 0.89
C LEU A 35 15.19 6.05 0.33
N ALA A 36 14.77 6.07 -0.92
CA ALA A 36 14.21 4.90 -1.58
C ALA A 36 15.23 3.76 -1.66
N MET A 37 16.48 4.06 -2.06
CA MET A 37 17.54 3.05 -2.13
C MET A 37 17.79 2.37 -0.78
N ILE A 38 17.85 3.14 0.31
CA ILE A 38 18.08 2.58 1.66
C ILE A 38 16.89 1.73 2.08
N ARG A 39 15.66 2.22 1.90
CA ARG A 39 14.45 1.49 2.25
C ARG A 39 14.33 0.15 1.53
N TYR A 40 14.57 0.12 0.24
CA TYR A 40 14.44 -1.11 -0.55
C TYR A 40 15.65 -2.06 -0.45
N SER A 41 16.82 -1.57 -0.05
CA SER A 41 18.03 -2.38 -0.01
C SER A 41 18.43 -2.84 1.39
N PHE A 42 18.15 -2.05 2.42
CA PHE A 42 18.69 -2.31 3.76
C PHE A 42 17.62 -2.40 4.85
N THR A 43 16.81 -1.35 5.07
CA THR A 43 15.84 -1.30 6.17
C THR A 43 14.79 -0.22 5.97
N ASN A 44 13.58 -0.47 6.46
CA ASN A 44 12.55 0.57 6.58
C ASN A 44 12.74 1.44 7.82
N ASN A 45 13.44 0.93 8.82
CA ASN A 45 13.62 1.62 10.08
C ASN A 45 14.75 2.66 9.99
N LEU A 46 14.39 3.90 9.65
CA LEU A 46 15.31 5.04 9.64
C LEU A 46 15.48 5.70 11.01
N THR A 47 14.81 5.21 12.04
CA THR A 47 15.00 5.72 13.41
C THR A 47 16.29 5.20 14.03
N GLU A 48 16.85 4.11 13.51
CA GLU A 48 18.16 3.62 13.89
C GLU A 48 19.26 4.57 13.42
N ALA A 49 20.27 4.77 14.26
CA ALA A 49 21.35 5.71 14.00
C ALA A 49 22.15 5.38 12.71
N THR A 50 22.44 4.11 12.47
CA THR A 50 23.27 3.68 11.33
C THR A 50 22.64 3.99 9.97
N PRO A 51 21.38 3.56 9.67
CA PRO A 51 20.76 3.90 8.39
C PRO A 51 20.47 5.40 8.25
N LEU A 52 20.17 6.11 9.34
CA LEU A 52 20.00 7.55 9.32
C LEU A 52 21.30 8.28 8.96
N LEU A 53 22.41 7.90 9.57
CA LEU A 53 23.73 8.47 9.25
C LEU A 53 24.14 8.15 7.81
N ALA A 54 23.90 6.93 7.34
CA ALA A 54 24.15 6.55 5.95
C ALA A 54 23.31 7.40 4.98
N PHE A 55 22.01 7.58 5.26
CA PHE A 55 21.12 8.44 4.49
C PHE A 55 21.65 9.86 4.37
N VAL A 56 21.99 10.48 5.50
CA VAL A 56 22.52 11.86 5.53
C VAL A 56 23.84 11.95 4.78
N ALA A 57 24.79 11.05 5.08
CA ALA A 57 26.12 11.09 4.47
C ALA A 57 26.07 10.91 2.94
N ILE A 58 25.34 9.91 2.44
CA ILE A 58 25.20 9.65 1.00
C ILE A 58 24.49 10.82 0.31
N THR A 59 23.40 11.35 0.91
CA THR A 59 22.67 12.50 0.38
C THR A 59 23.59 13.71 0.26
N VAL A 60 24.37 14.03 1.29
CA VAL A 60 25.30 15.16 1.28
C VAL A 60 26.37 14.98 0.21
N VAL A 61 27.00 13.82 0.14
CA VAL A 61 28.06 13.55 -0.85
C VAL A 61 27.53 13.71 -2.27
N LEU A 62 26.39 13.07 -2.60
CA LEU A 62 25.79 13.15 -3.93
C LEU A 62 25.34 14.58 -4.26
N SER A 63 24.79 15.31 -3.28
CA SER A 63 24.39 16.71 -3.45
C SER A 63 25.59 17.62 -3.72
N VAL A 64 26.69 17.46 -3.01
CA VAL A 64 27.92 18.24 -3.23
C VAL A 64 28.49 17.96 -4.62
N ILE A 65 28.54 16.69 -5.03
CA ILE A 65 29.00 16.29 -6.37
C ILE A 65 28.09 16.91 -7.44
N SER A 66 26.79 16.75 -7.33
CA SER A 66 25.80 17.29 -8.26
C SER A 66 25.90 18.81 -8.35
N TYR A 67 25.93 19.49 -7.20
CA TYR A 67 26.06 20.95 -7.15
C TYR A 67 27.34 21.45 -7.82
N LYS A 68 28.50 20.80 -7.52
CA LYS A 68 29.79 21.24 -8.03
C LYS A 68 29.96 20.96 -9.53
N TYR A 69 29.55 19.78 -9.98
CA TYR A 69 29.85 19.29 -11.33
C TYR A 69 28.70 19.42 -12.32
N VAL A 70 27.46 19.53 -11.84
CA VAL A 70 26.29 19.69 -12.70
C VAL A 70 25.75 21.13 -12.64
N GLU A 71 25.38 21.63 -11.46
CA GLU A 71 24.78 22.96 -11.37
C GLU A 71 25.78 24.10 -11.67
N LYS A 72 27.05 23.94 -11.24
CA LYS A 72 28.12 24.93 -11.52
C LYS A 72 28.89 24.65 -12.78
N MET A 73 28.46 23.73 -13.63
CA MET A 73 29.12 23.38 -14.87
C MET A 73 29.20 24.61 -15.80
N LYS A 74 30.37 24.88 -16.36
CA LYS A 74 30.52 25.92 -17.38
C LYS A 74 29.65 25.56 -18.60
N LYS A 75 28.87 26.52 -19.10
CA LYS A 75 27.99 26.37 -20.27
C LYS A 75 28.79 26.26 -21.58
N THR A 76 29.49 25.15 -21.76
CA THR A 76 30.22 24.84 -22.99
C THR A 76 29.37 23.95 -23.90
N LYS A 77 29.71 23.85 -25.21
CA LYS A 77 29.06 22.92 -26.14
C LYS A 77 29.17 21.47 -25.65
N VAL A 78 30.27 21.08 -25.04
CA VAL A 78 30.49 19.75 -24.45
C VAL A 78 29.53 19.51 -23.29
N ALA A 79 29.37 20.49 -22.40
CA ALA A 79 28.45 20.43 -21.28
C ALA A 79 26.99 20.24 -21.74
N TRP A 80 26.58 20.98 -22.74
CA TRP A 80 25.24 20.82 -23.33
C TRP A 80 25.07 19.46 -24.01
N GLY A 81 26.11 18.97 -24.72
CA GLY A 81 26.10 17.62 -25.28
C GLY A 81 25.94 16.54 -24.21
N PHE A 82 26.62 16.68 -23.07
CA PHE A 82 26.48 15.75 -21.93
C PHE A 82 25.08 15.78 -21.31
N ILE A 83 24.51 16.98 -21.09
CA ILE A 83 23.14 17.13 -20.58
C ILE A 83 22.13 16.49 -21.56
N ALA A 84 22.28 16.74 -22.85
CA ALA A 84 21.42 16.16 -23.89
C ALA A 84 21.51 14.63 -23.89
N LEU A 85 22.71 14.07 -23.77
CA LEU A 85 22.92 12.63 -23.68
C LEU A 85 22.22 12.04 -22.43
N LEU A 86 22.38 12.64 -21.26
CA LEU A 86 21.71 12.21 -20.05
C LEU A 86 20.20 12.28 -20.18
N PHE A 87 19.68 13.35 -20.79
CA PHE A 87 18.24 13.50 -21.06
C PHE A 87 17.73 12.39 -21.97
N VAL A 88 18.43 12.08 -23.04
CA VAL A 88 18.06 10.99 -23.96
C VAL A 88 18.08 9.64 -23.25
N LEU A 89 19.14 9.33 -22.47
CA LEU A 89 19.24 8.07 -21.74
C LEU A 89 18.15 7.91 -20.70
N THR A 90 17.88 8.96 -19.92
CA THR A 90 16.81 8.91 -18.90
C THR A 90 15.45 8.80 -19.54
N THR A 91 15.20 9.53 -20.62
CA THR A 91 13.94 9.43 -21.36
C THR A 91 13.75 8.04 -21.98
N ALA A 92 14.78 7.50 -22.63
CA ALA A 92 14.74 6.15 -23.18
C ALA A 92 14.50 5.08 -22.12
N GLY A 93 15.19 5.18 -20.97
CA GLY A 93 14.97 4.29 -19.81
C GLY A 93 13.55 4.40 -19.26
N SER A 94 13.03 5.61 -19.12
CA SER A 94 11.65 5.84 -18.67
C SER A 94 10.62 5.30 -19.65
N LEU A 95 10.80 5.49 -20.92
CA LEU A 95 9.93 4.93 -21.98
C LEU A 95 9.98 3.40 -21.98
N TYR A 96 11.16 2.80 -21.78
CA TYR A 96 11.30 1.36 -21.67
C TYR A 96 10.51 0.81 -20.46
N ILE A 97 10.65 1.45 -19.29
CA ILE A 97 9.91 1.05 -18.08
C ILE A 97 8.41 1.23 -18.32
N TYR A 98 7.99 2.34 -18.92
CA TYR A 98 6.59 2.62 -19.24
C TYR A 98 6.00 1.60 -20.21
N ALA A 99 6.72 1.27 -21.30
CA ALA A 99 6.29 0.29 -22.28
C ALA A 99 6.11 -1.12 -21.71
N ASN A 100 6.86 -1.44 -20.64
CA ASN A 100 6.73 -2.70 -19.91
C ASN A 100 5.80 -2.58 -18.68
N ALA A 101 5.03 -1.50 -18.53
CA ALA A 101 4.16 -1.22 -17.37
C ALA A 101 4.89 -1.40 -16.02
N GLY A 102 6.18 -1.08 -15.97
CA GLY A 102 7.03 -1.27 -14.79
C GLY A 102 7.59 -2.69 -14.62
N VAL A 103 7.11 -3.66 -15.38
CA VAL A 103 7.53 -5.06 -15.29
C VAL A 103 8.75 -5.29 -16.17
N VAL A 104 9.92 -4.92 -15.66
CA VAL A 104 11.20 -5.06 -16.37
C VAL A 104 11.88 -6.41 -16.18
N ARG A 105 11.29 -7.29 -15.35
CA ARG A 105 11.73 -8.67 -15.09
C ARG A 105 10.55 -9.53 -14.71
N ASP A 106 10.73 -10.84 -14.75
CA ASP A 106 9.76 -11.78 -14.19
C ASP A 106 9.68 -11.63 -12.67
N VAL A 107 8.48 -11.79 -12.14
CA VAL A 107 8.17 -11.80 -10.71
C VAL A 107 7.30 -13.01 -10.43
N PRO A 108 7.91 -14.21 -10.30
CA PRO A 108 7.18 -15.47 -10.15
C PRO A 108 6.21 -15.45 -8.97
N GLU A 109 6.59 -14.80 -7.88
CA GLU A 109 5.79 -14.68 -6.66
C GLU A 109 4.48 -13.90 -6.86
N LEU A 110 4.36 -13.14 -7.96
CA LEU A 110 3.16 -12.44 -8.38
C LEU A 110 2.56 -13.00 -9.68
N GLU A 111 3.10 -14.08 -10.21
CA GLU A 111 2.75 -14.64 -11.54
C GLU A 111 2.94 -13.63 -12.69
N VAL A 112 3.84 -12.68 -12.51
CA VAL A 112 4.08 -11.60 -13.46
C VAL A 112 5.25 -11.95 -14.37
N VAL A 113 5.04 -11.88 -15.68
CA VAL A 113 6.03 -12.17 -16.71
C VAL A 113 6.48 -10.87 -17.39
N LYS A 114 7.80 -10.71 -17.56
CA LYS A 114 8.40 -9.57 -18.26
C LYS A 114 7.75 -9.36 -19.64
N GLY A 115 7.47 -8.10 -19.94
CA GLY A 115 6.92 -7.70 -21.25
C GLY A 115 5.45 -8.03 -21.48
N LYS A 116 4.79 -8.72 -20.53
CA LYS A 116 3.33 -8.80 -20.52
C LYS A 116 2.80 -7.63 -19.73
N VAL A 117 2.04 -6.76 -20.38
CA VAL A 117 1.41 -5.61 -19.75
C VAL A 117 0.28 -6.13 -18.86
N HIS A 118 0.60 -6.32 -17.59
CA HIS A 118 -0.41 -6.45 -16.55
C HIS A 118 -0.50 -5.09 -15.85
N ARG A 119 -1.69 -4.56 -15.72
CA ARG A 119 -1.93 -3.46 -14.79
C ARG A 119 -1.78 -4.02 -13.37
N GLY A 120 -0.58 -4.25 -12.90
CA GLY A 120 -0.25 -4.84 -11.62
C GLY A 120 -1.33 -5.83 -11.12
N MET A 121 -1.04 -7.06 -10.82
CA MET A 121 -2.06 -8.06 -10.44
C MET A 121 -3.00 -7.56 -9.35
N TRP A 122 -2.49 -6.74 -8.42
CA TRP A 122 -3.32 -6.18 -7.37
C TRP A 122 -4.36 -5.19 -7.90
N ALA A 123 -4.00 -4.24 -8.74
CA ALA A 123 -4.93 -3.22 -9.24
C ALA A 123 -6.07 -3.87 -10.04
N GLU A 124 -5.76 -4.78 -10.95
CA GLU A 124 -6.75 -5.49 -11.77
C GLU A 124 -7.67 -6.37 -10.92
N TYR A 125 -7.08 -7.07 -9.96
CA TYR A 125 -7.81 -7.93 -9.05
C TYR A 125 -8.69 -7.13 -8.07
N CYS A 126 -8.19 -6.03 -7.53
CA CYS A 126 -8.94 -5.15 -6.66
C CYS A 126 -10.06 -4.40 -7.41
N ASP A 127 -9.79 -3.96 -8.63
CA ASP A 127 -10.76 -3.24 -9.46
C ASP A 127 -11.93 -4.13 -9.94
N ARG A 128 -11.77 -5.45 -9.91
CA ARG A 128 -12.86 -6.40 -10.14
C ARG A 128 -14.07 -6.11 -9.24
N GLY A 129 -13.82 -5.70 -7.99
CA GLY A 129 -14.87 -5.35 -7.03
C GLY A 129 -15.82 -4.25 -7.52
N TYR A 130 -15.35 -3.29 -8.31
CA TYR A 130 -16.18 -2.22 -8.86
C TYR A 130 -17.26 -2.72 -9.83
N LYS A 131 -17.09 -3.87 -10.48
CA LYS A 131 -18.09 -4.48 -11.35
C LYS A 131 -19.33 -4.92 -10.56
N TYR A 132 -19.24 -4.98 -9.24
CA TYR A 132 -20.31 -5.34 -8.31
C TYR A 132 -21.02 -4.12 -7.70
N ASP A 133 -20.65 -2.88 -8.07
CA ASP A 133 -21.46 -1.70 -7.78
C ASP A 133 -22.67 -1.63 -8.73
N LYS A 134 -23.59 -2.54 -8.50
CA LYS A 134 -24.80 -2.76 -9.29
C LYS A 134 -25.97 -3.04 -8.36
N GLU A 135 -27.19 -3.07 -8.88
CA GLU A 135 -28.36 -3.52 -8.12
C GLU A 135 -28.38 -5.06 -8.02
N PHE A 136 -29.04 -5.56 -6.98
CA PHE A 136 -29.31 -6.98 -6.83
C PHE A 136 -30.14 -7.52 -7.98
N THR A 137 -29.90 -8.77 -8.38
CA THR A 137 -30.72 -9.52 -9.32
C THR A 137 -32.04 -9.95 -8.65
N ASP A 138 -33.05 -10.21 -9.45
CA ASP A 138 -34.37 -10.67 -8.95
C ASP A 138 -34.43 -12.22 -8.92
N ASP A 139 -33.40 -12.88 -8.41
CA ASP A 139 -33.35 -14.32 -8.17
C ASP A 139 -33.49 -14.64 -6.67
N GLU A 140 -33.61 -15.94 -6.33
CA GLU A 140 -33.82 -16.41 -4.97
C GLU A 140 -32.52 -16.53 -4.13
N ARG A 141 -31.34 -16.23 -4.70
CA ARG A 141 -30.08 -16.31 -3.95
C ARG A 141 -30.07 -15.30 -2.82
N PRO A 142 -29.47 -15.63 -1.66
CA PRO A 142 -29.25 -14.67 -0.59
C PRO A 142 -28.52 -13.41 -1.07
N LYS A 143 -28.97 -12.25 -0.66
CA LYS A 143 -28.51 -10.92 -1.08
C LYS A 143 -27.45 -10.41 -0.13
N TRP A 144 -26.19 -10.44 -0.57
CA TRP A 144 -25.04 -10.00 0.23
C TRP A 144 -24.55 -8.64 -0.23
N TYR A 145 -24.68 -7.65 0.64
CA TYR A 145 -24.26 -6.28 0.39
C TYR A 145 -22.95 -5.96 1.09
N ILE A 146 -21.90 -5.66 0.34
CA ILE A 146 -20.60 -5.30 0.85
C ILE A 146 -20.41 -3.79 0.80
N ILE A 147 -20.09 -3.18 1.94
CA ILE A 147 -19.79 -1.76 2.05
C ILE A 147 -18.33 -1.61 2.50
N GLY A 148 -17.54 -0.82 1.74
CA GLY A 148 -16.15 -0.63 2.12
C GLY A 148 -15.37 0.15 1.07
N ASN A 149 -14.14 0.45 1.40
CA ASN A 149 -13.14 0.96 0.47
C ASN A 149 -12.45 -0.21 -0.27
N SER A 150 -11.14 -0.16 -0.50
CA SER A 150 -10.38 -1.28 -1.07
C SER A 150 -10.50 -2.58 -0.26
N PHE A 151 -10.70 -2.51 1.05
CA PHE A 151 -10.96 -3.68 1.89
C PHE A 151 -12.31 -4.34 1.58
N GLY A 152 -13.34 -3.54 1.27
CA GLY A 152 -14.62 -4.07 0.78
C GLY A 152 -14.48 -4.77 -0.57
N ARG A 153 -13.63 -4.25 -1.46
CA ARG A 153 -13.32 -4.92 -2.74
C ARG A 153 -12.56 -6.24 -2.54
N ASP A 154 -11.64 -6.28 -1.57
CA ASP A 154 -11.00 -7.55 -1.18
C ASP A 154 -12.05 -8.56 -0.67
N MET A 155 -13.03 -8.11 0.14
CA MET A 155 -14.11 -8.98 0.62
C MET A 155 -14.98 -9.51 -0.52
N VAL A 156 -15.30 -8.68 -1.52
CA VAL A 156 -15.97 -9.15 -2.76
C VAL A 156 -15.14 -10.28 -3.41
N ASN A 157 -13.83 -10.08 -3.54
CA ASN A 157 -12.96 -11.09 -4.14
C ASN A 157 -12.89 -12.39 -3.32
N ILE A 158 -12.84 -12.29 -1.98
CA ILE A 158 -12.88 -13.48 -1.10
C ILE A 158 -14.15 -14.30 -1.35
N ILE A 159 -15.30 -13.63 -1.45
CA ILE A 159 -16.58 -14.31 -1.71
C ILE A 159 -16.58 -14.96 -3.09
N LEU A 160 -16.11 -14.25 -4.12
CA LEU A 160 -16.11 -14.72 -5.51
C LEU A 160 -15.13 -15.85 -5.80
N GLU A 161 -14.06 -15.95 -5.04
CA GLU A 161 -13.09 -17.05 -5.15
C GLU A 161 -13.39 -18.18 -4.17
N GLY A 162 -14.30 -17.94 -3.22
CA GLY A 162 -14.71 -18.91 -2.21
C GLY A 162 -15.90 -19.79 -2.66
N PRO A 163 -16.35 -20.69 -1.79
CA PRO A 163 -17.43 -21.61 -2.07
C PRO A 163 -18.80 -20.93 -2.26
N TYR A 164 -18.92 -19.67 -1.89
CA TYR A 164 -20.17 -18.90 -1.96
C TYR A 164 -20.40 -18.19 -3.29
N ALA A 165 -19.44 -18.20 -4.22
CA ALA A 165 -19.46 -17.41 -5.46
C ALA A 165 -20.78 -17.54 -6.26
N GLU A 166 -21.27 -18.77 -6.42
CA GLU A 166 -22.50 -19.06 -7.17
C GLU A 166 -23.76 -19.14 -6.28
N LEU A 167 -23.57 -19.17 -4.97
CA LEU A 167 -24.66 -19.39 -4.00
C LEU A 167 -25.31 -18.08 -3.54
N VAL A 168 -24.65 -16.95 -3.72
CA VAL A 168 -25.12 -15.64 -3.25
C VAL A 168 -25.11 -14.61 -4.38
N ASP A 169 -25.97 -13.62 -4.26
CA ASP A 169 -25.93 -12.43 -5.11
C ASP A 169 -25.18 -11.32 -4.36
N VAL A 170 -23.99 -10.97 -4.90
CA VAL A 170 -23.09 -10.02 -4.27
C VAL A 170 -23.21 -8.64 -4.92
N VAL A 171 -23.35 -7.62 -4.07
CA VAL A 171 -23.39 -6.22 -4.48
C VAL A 171 -22.42 -5.42 -3.60
N TYR A 172 -21.76 -4.44 -4.17
CA TYR A 172 -20.74 -3.62 -3.51
C TYR A 172 -21.10 -2.13 -3.57
N SER A 173 -20.73 -1.38 -2.54
CA SER A 173 -20.66 0.09 -2.57
C SER A 173 -19.42 0.59 -1.82
N ASP A 174 -18.81 1.64 -2.36
CA ASP A 174 -17.77 2.37 -1.63
C ASP A 174 -18.38 3.11 -0.41
N THR A 175 -17.56 3.26 0.65
CA THR A 175 -17.95 4.01 1.85
C THR A 175 -18.34 5.46 1.58
N LYS A 176 -18.01 6.01 0.43
CA LYS A 176 -18.39 7.36 0.02
C LYS A 176 -19.79 7.44 -0.61
N SER A 177 -20.34 6.31 -1.08
CA SER A 177 -21.59 6.29 -1.87
C SER A 177 -22.70 5.42 -1.30
N TYR A 178 -22.45 4.62 -0.26
CA TYR A 178 -23.46 3.67 0.27
C TYR A 178 -24.76 4.34 0.74
N LYS A 179 -24.69 5.58 1.25
CA LYS A 179 -25.89 6.34 1.69
C LYS A 179 -26.86 6.61 0.56
N GLU A 180 -26.36 6.83 -0.65
CA GLU A 180 -27.16 7.04 -1.85
C GLU A 180 -27.82 5.74 -2.35
N ARG A 181 -27.37 4.59 -1.83
CA ARG A 181 -27.81 3.24 -2.21
C ARG A 181 -28.79 2.62 -1.22
N GLY A 182 -29.61 3.43 -0.55
CA GLY A 182 -30.55 2.98 0.50
C GLY A 182 -31.47 1.81 0.11
N LYS A 183 -31.81 1.68 -1.18
CA LYS A 183 -32.63 0.55 -1.68
C LYS A 183 -31.92 -0.81 -1.55
N ARG A 184 -30.58 -0.84 -1.55
CA ARG A 184 -29.81 -2.07 -1.39
C ARG A 184 -29.93 -2.62 0.02
N PHE A 185 -29.96 -1.77 1.05
CA PHE A 185 -30.21 -2.19 2.43
C PHE A 185 -31.56 -2.88 2.60
N ALA A 186 -32.59 -2.37 1.92
CA ALA A 186 -33.95 -2.94 2.00
C ALA A 186 -34.06 -4.34 1.38
N LYS A 187 -33.17 -4.67 0.43
CA LYS A 187 -33.16 -5.98 -0.25
C LYS A 187 -32.10 -6.93 0.34
N ALA A 188 -31.13 -6.43 1.11
CA ALA A 188 -30.02 -7.23 1.63
C ALA A 188 -30.46 -8.16 2.76
N ASP A 189 -30.08 -9.43 2.68
CA ASP A 189 -30.17 -10.38 3.78
C ASP A 189 -29.01 -10.20 4.75
N VAL A 190 -27.81 -9.92 4.20
CA VAL A 190 -26.58 -9.72 4.95
C VAL A 190 -25.84 -8.47 4.44
N VAL A 191 -25.36 -7.66 5.36
CA VAL A 191 -24.46 -6.53 5.11
C VAL A 191 -23.10 -6.84 5.72
N PHE A 192 -22.04 -6.69 4.94
CA PHE A 192 -20.65 -6.76 5.40
C PHE A 192 -20.04 -5.37 5.32
N LEU A 193 -19.61 -4.83 6.46
CA LEU A 193 -18.85 -3.59 6.52
C LEU A 193 -17.37 -3.89 6.63
N SER A 194 -16.63 -3.66 5.54
CA SER A 194 -15.21 -4.00 5.41
C SER A 194 -14.41 -2.79 4.90
N THR A 195 -13.77 -2.08 5.80
CA THR A 195 -13.06 -0.84 5.46
C THR A 195 -11.83 -0.62 6.32
N LEU A 196 -10.78 -0.07 5.73
CA LEU A 196 -9.67 0.50 6.49
C LEU A 196 -10.19 1.75 7.24
N GLY A 197 -9.89 1.83 8.53
CA GLY A 197 -10.37 2.92 9.36
C GLY A 197 -11.78 2.70 9.89
N LEU A 198 -12.19 1.44 10.08
CA LEU A 198 -13.45 1.10 10.73
C LEU A 198 -13.55 1.82 12.10
N ASN A 199 -14.64 2.56 12.31
CA ASN A 199 -14.89 3.35 13.51
C ASN A 199 -16.36 3.30 13.92
N GLU A 200 -16.64 3.66 15.17
CA GLU A 200 -17.97 3.57 15.79
C GLU A 200 -19.03 4.36 15.02
N ALA A 201 -18.73 5.58 14.61
CA ALA A 201 -19.70 6.42 13.90
C ALA A 201 -20.18 5.79 12.57
N LEU A 202 -19.26 5.17 11.82
CA LEU A 202 -19.60 4.46 10.60
C LEU A 202 -20.39 3.18 10.89
N ILE A 203 -20.04 2.46 11.95
CA ILE A 203 -20.74 1.25 12.37
C ILE A 203 -22.19 1.59 12.75
N GLU A 204 -22.39 2.59 13.59
CA GLU A 204 -23.72 3.06 14.00
C GLU A 204 -24.57 3.50 12.81
N ASP A 205 -23.99 4.25 11.89
CA ASP A 205 -24.68 4.72 10.69
C ASP A 205 -25.16 3.55 9.82
N VAL A 206 -24.31 2.56 9.60
CA VAL A 206 -24.67 1.35 8.83
C VAL A 206 -25.69 0.50 9.61
N GLN A 207 -25.56 0.37 10.92
CA GLN A 207 -26.55 -0.35 11.76
C GLN A 207 -27.94 0.28 11.66
N MET A 208 -28.05 1.61 11.67
CA MET A 208 -29.32 2.32 11.50
C MET A 208 -29.96 2.07 10.13
N LEU A 209 -29.17 1.83 9.10
CA LEU A 209 -29.66 1.52 7.76
C LEU A 209 -30.08 0.06 7.59
N CYS A 210 -29.52 -0.85 8.39
CA CYS A 210 -29.91 -2.26 8.43
C CYS A 210 -31.22 -2.40 9.19
N LYS A 211 -32.32 -2.70 8.50
CA LYS A 211 -33.66 -2.81 9.08
C LYS A 211 -34.18 -4.25 9.04
N GLY A 212 -35.00 -4.58 10.01
CA GLY A 212 -35.76 -5.83 10.01
C GLY A 212 -34.88 -7.07 10.18
N LYS A 213 -34.82 -7.92 9.15
CA LYS A 213 -34.10 -9.20 9.19
C LYS A 213 -32.64 -9.12 8.69
N THR A 214 -32.19 -7.96 8.21
CA THR A 214 -30.86 -7.76 7.66
C THR A 214 -29.80 -7.98 8.75
N LYS A 215 -28.89 -8.93 8.55
CA LYS A 215 -27.77 -9.19 9.46
C LYS A 215 -26.60 -8.30 9.09
N LEU A 216 -25.92 -7.71 10.08
CA LEU A 216 -24.70 -6.94 9.87
C LEU A 216 -23.51 -7.73 10.40
N PHE A 217 -22.42 -7.77 9.62
CA PHE A 217 -21.10 -8.24 10.05
C PHE A 217 -20.05 -7.16 9.82
N LEU A 218 -19.19 -6.98 10.80
CA LEU A 218 -18.04 -6.09 10.76
C LEU A 218 -16.81 -6.92 10.43
N ILE A 219 -16.17 -6.63 9.30
CA ILE A 219 -14.96 -7.32 8.89
C ILE A 219 -13.76 -6.59 9.46
N GLY A 220 -12.98 -7.26 10.29
CA GLY A 220 -11.74 -6.75 10.88
C GLY A 220 -10.73 -6.34 9.82
N GLU A 221 -9.85 -5.43 10.20
CA GLU A 221 -8.73 -5.07 9.35
C GLU A 221 -7.73 -6.23 9.32
N LYS A 222 -7.12 -6.45 8.16
CA LYS A 222 -6.04 -7.41 7.98
C LYS A 222 -4.73 -6.69 7.76
N ASN A 223 -3.63 -7.29 8.21
CA ASN A 223 -2.29 -6.77 7.98
C ASN A 223 -1.33 -7.94 7.73
N PHE A 224 -0.47 -7.78 6.72
CA PHE A 224 0.52 -8.78 6.30
C PHE A 224 1.96 -8.33 6.58
N GLY A 225 2.12 -7.39 7.52
CA GLY A 225 3.39 -6.77 7.83
C GLY A 225 3.92 -5.88 6.70
N GLU A 226 5.04 -5.20 6.95
CA GLU A 226 5.67 -4.36 5.93
C GLU A 226 6.29 -5.19 4.81
N ASN A 227 5.56 -5.31 3.72
CA ASN A 227 5.93 -6.17 2.60
C ASN A 227 6.47 -5.40 1.39
N ASN A 228 5.91 -4.32 1.00
CA ASN A 228 6.25 -3.30 -0.03
C ASN A 228 7.56 -3.53 -0.84
N GLY A 229 7.77 -4.73 -1.34
CA GLY A 229 8.96 -5.08 -2.13
C GLY A 229 10.22 -5.35 -1.31
N GLN A 230 10.21 -5.13 0.02
CA GLN A 230 11.38 -5.39 0.89
C GLN A 230 11.70 -6.85 1.02
N VAL A 231 10.68 -7.69 0.94
CA VAL A 231 10.82 -9.13 0.93
C VAL A 231 11.72 -9.59 -0.22
N TYR A 232 11.75 -8.88 -1.35
CA TYR A 232 12.63 -9.16 -2.47
C TYR A 232 14.13 -9.11 -2.16
N ARG A 233 14.56 -8.40 -1.12
CA ARG A 233 15.96 -8.40 -0.69
C ARG A 233 16.43 -9.79 -0.25
N HIS A 234 15.51 -10.63 0.22
CA HIS A 234 15.78 -11.97 0.71
C HIS A 234 15.66 -13.06 -0.36
N ARG A 235 15.33 -12.74 -1.61
CA ARG A 235 15.03 -13.70 -2.70
C ARG A 235 16.12 -14.73 -3.00
N PHE A 236 17.34 -14.54 -2.50
CA PHE A 236 18.44 -15.49 -2.64
C PHE A 236 18.67 -16.33 -1.37
N ALA A 237 17.94 -16.09 -0.30
CA ALA A 237 18.01 -16.92 0.90
C ALA A 237 17.32 -18.28 0.65
N LYS A 238 17.86 -19.34 1.26
CA LYS A 238 17.30 -20.71 1.10
C LYS A 238 15.87 -20.85 1.64
N ASP A 239 15.55 -20.08 2.65
CA ASP A 239 14.29 -20.05 3.38
C ASP A 239 13.33 -18.93 2.91
N TYR A 240 13.62 -18.32 1.76
CA TYR A 240 12.87 -17.16 1.24
C TYR A 240 11.35 -17.37 1.26
N HIS A 241 10.87 -18.52 0.77
CA HIS A 241 9.44 -18.81 0.72
C HIS A 241 8.80 -19.17 2.08
N GLN A 242 9.63 -19.35 3.11
CA GLN A 242 9.19 -19.58 4.50
C GLN A 242 9.19 -18.30 5.34
N LEU A 243 9.47 -17.18 4.72
CA LEU A 243 9.61 -15.90 5.41
C LEU A 243 8.32 -15.53 6.14
N THR A 244 8.47 -15.19 7.41
CA THR A 244 7.47 -14.58 8.26
C THR A 244 7.92 -13.19 8.67
N ILE A 245 6.99 -12.26 8.84
CA ILE A 245 7.28 -10.88 9.23
C ILE A 245 6.33 -10.45 10.35
N GLU A 246 6.76 -9.47 11.12
CA GLU A 246 5.93 -8.85 12.16
C GLU A 246 4.78 -8.07 11.52
N MET A 247 3.63 -8.10 12.16
CA MET A 247 2.51 -7.23 11.81
C MET A 247 2.84 -5.78 12.17
N GLU A 248 2.30 -4.81 11.45
CA GLU A 248 2.44 -3.40 11.81
C GLU A 248 1.84 -3.11 13.19
N GLU A 249 2.49 -2.22 13.93
CA GLU A 249 2.06 -1.80 15.27
C GLU A 249 0.65 -1.19 15.25
N GLY A 250 -0.12 -1.44 16.31
CA GLY A 250 -1.47 -0.91 16.52
C GLY A 250 -2.61 -1.70 15.87
N TYR A 251 -2.32 -2.61 14.91
CA TYR A 251 -3.40 -3.42 14.30
C TYR A 251 -3.99 -4.43 15.27
N ALA A 252 -3.17 -5.14 16.05
CA ALA A 252 -3.64 -6.11 17.03
C ALA A 252 -4.50 -5.45 18.13
N GLU A 253 -4.05 -4.34 18.69
CA GLU A 253 -4.78 -3.60 19.73
C GLU A 253 -6.14 -3.10 19.24
N LYS A 254 -6.18 -2.56 18.03
CA LYS A 254 -7.42 -2.12 17.39
C LYS A 254 -8.38 -3.27 17.16
N ASN A 255 -7.87 -4.41 16.70
CA ASN A 255 -8.64 -5.63 16.48
C ASN A 255 -9.30 -6.11 17.75
N GLU A 256 -8.54 -6.25 18.85
CA GLU A 256 -9.05 -6.69 20.14
C GLU A 256 -10.11 -5.74 20.70
N ARG A 257 -9.92 -4.43 20.56
CA ARG A 257 -10.90 -3.43 20.97
C ARG A 257 -12.22 -3.57 20.23
N LEU A 258 -12.19 -3.73 18.87
CA LEU A 258 -13.40 -3.88 18.09
C LEU A 258 -14.08 -5.22 18.33
N LYS A 259 -13.31 -6.31 18.46
CA LYS A 259 -13.80 -7.64 18.81
C LYS A 259 -14.53 -7.64 20.15
N ALA A 260 -13.97 -6.97 21.15
CA ALA A 260 -14.60 -6.83 22.47
C ALA A 260 -15.88 -5.97 22.45
N ALA A 261 -15.90 -4.90 21.63
CA ALA A 261 -17.06 -4.02 21.50
C ALA A 261 -18.22 -4.65 20.70
N TYR A 262 -17.92 -5.52 19.73
CA TYR A 262 -18.91 -6.09 18.81
C TYR A 262 -18.81 -7.63 18.71
N PRO A 263 -18.82 -8.40 19.78
CA PRO A 263 -18.43 -9.83 19.81
C PRO A 263 -19.33 -10.73 18.94
N ASN A 264 -20.59 -10.31 18.70
CA ASN A 264 -21.58 -11.13 17.99
C ASN A 264 -21.60 -10.89 16.47
N ILE A 265 -20.94 -9.84 16.00
CA ILE A 265 -20.98 -9.43 14.60
C ILE A 265 -19.60 -9.15 14.01
N TYR A 266 -18.54 -9.22 14.83
CA TYR A 266 -17.16 -8.98 14.39
C TYR A 266 -16.51 -10.25 13.86
N ILE A 267 -15.96 -10.17 12.65
CA ILE A 267 -15.17 -11.23 12.03
C ILE A 267 -13.70 -10.82 12.11
N ASP A 268 -12.93 -11.59 12.86
CA ASP A 268 -11.52 -11.33 13.14
C ASP A 268 -10.64 -11.79 11.97
N MET A 269 -10.19 -10.85 11.15
CA MET A 269 -9.32 -11.14 10.02
C MET A 269 -7.85 -11.28 10.41
N ILE A 270 -7.45 -10.75 11.58
CA ILE A 270 -6.08 -10.87 12.07
C ILE A 270 -5.81 -12.31 12.54
N ASP A 271 -6.72 -12.88 13.29
CA ASP A 271 -6.61 -14.27 13.78
C ASP A 271 -6.45 -15.28 12.63
N MET A 272 -7.05 -14.99 11.47
CA MET A 272 -6.94 -15.81 10.27
C MET A 272 -5.57 -15.74 9.57
N VAL A 273 -4.76 -14.73 9.82
CA VAL A 273 -3.46 -14.53 9.15
C VAL A 273 -2.26 -14.74 10.06
N LEU A 274 -2.45 -14.62 11.38
CA LEU A 274 -1.39 -14.83 12.36
C LEU A 274 -0.96 -16.29 12.45
N GLN A 275 0.34 -16.48 12.59
CA GLN A 275 0.93 -17.75 12.98
C GLN A 275 0.98 -17.86 14.53
N PRO A 276 1.19 -19.05 15.10
CA PRO A 276 1.28 -19.23 16.56
C PRO A 276 2.41 -18.41 17.21
N ASP A 277 3.43 -18.01 16.44
CA ASP A 277 4.53 -17.16 16.90
C ASP A 277 4.22 -15.66 16.83
N GLY A 278 2.99 -15.27 16.48
CA GLY A 278 2.55 -13.88 16.35
C GLY A 278 3.00 -13.19 15.07
N LYS A 279 3.62 -13.91 14.14
CA LYS A 279 4.05 -13.38 12.86
C LYS A 279 3.09 -13.73 11.73
N VAL A 280 3.28 -13.09 10.59
CA VAL A 280 2.46 -13.28 9.40
C VAL A 280 3.29 -13.93 8.30
N ARG A 281 2.78 -14.99 7.67
CA ARG A 281 3.40 -15.59 6.49
C ARG A 281 3.25 -14.69 5.28
N VAL A 282 4.36 -14.41 4.63
CA VAL A 282 4.42 -13.60 3.40
C VAL A 282 3.88 -14.36 2.19
N PHE A 283 4.20 -15.66 2.12
CA PHE A 283 3.88 -16.52 0.99
C PHE A 283 2.77 -17.52 1.29
N SER A 284 2.02 -17.86 0.25
CA SER A 284 1.16 -19.05 0.22
C SER A 284 2.02 -20.32 0.13
N ASP A 285 1.38 -21.48 0.25
CA ASP A 285 2.09 -22.78 0.14
C ASP A 285 2.68 -23.01 -1.25
N ASN A 286 2.17 -22.32 -2.27
CA ASN A 286 2.68 -22.34 -3.64
C ASN A 286 3.79 -21.31 -3.90
N GLY A 287 4.30 -20.63 -2.88
CA GLY A 287 5.35 -19.61 -3.00
C GLY A 287 4.91 -18.28 -3.62
N LEU A 288 3.62 -18.02 -3.69
CA LEU A 288 3.08 -16.75 -4.18
C LEU A 288 2.85 -15.77 -3.02
N PHE A 289 3.03 -14.47 -3.26
CA PHE A 289 2.73 -13.45 -2.25
C PHE A 289 1.26 -13.45 -1.86
N LYS A 290 0.98 -13.48 -0.57
CA LYS A 290 -0.37 -13.30 -0.03
C LYS A 290 -0.85 -11.86 -0.13
N SER A 291 0.06 -10.90 0.04
CA SER A 291 -0.18 -9.49 -0.13
C SER A 291 0.98 -8.84 -0.88
N GLN A 292 0.70 -7.84 -1.70
CA GLN A 292 1.72 -7.09 -2.43
C GLN A 292 2.21 -5.88 -1.65
N ASP A 293 1.39 -5.35 -0.74
CA ASP A 293 1.67 -4.11 0.01
C ASP A 293 1.48 -4.35 1.49
N CYS A 294 1.13 -4.88 2.27
CA CYS A 294 0.83 -5.12 3.67
C CYS A 294 -0.66 -5.24 4.02
N ARG A 295 -1.56 -4.81 3.13
CA ARG A 295 -2.98 -4.65 3.49
C ARG A 295 -3.93 -5.35 2.53
N HIS A 296 -3.56 -5.40 1.25
CA HIS A 296 -4.43 -5.91 0.20
C HIS A 296 -4.03 -7.32 -0.20
N LEU A 297 -5.03 -8.12 -0.45
CA LEU A 297 -4.84 -9.50 -0.90
C LEU A 297 -4.47 -9.54 -2.38
N THR A 298 -3.49 -10.38 -2.70
CA THR A 298 -3.33 -10.91 -4.06
C THR A 298 -4.31 -12.07 -4.25
N ARG A 299 -4.42 -12.57 -5.47
CA ARG A 299 -5.23 -13.75 -5.72
C ARG A 299 -4.79 -14.98 -4.90
N ALA A 300 -3.52 -15.13 -4.60
CA ALA A 300 -3.00 -16.21 -3.75
C ALA A 300 -3.28 -16.01 -2.26
N GLY A 301 -3.61 -14.78 -1.86
CA GLY A 301 -3.87 -14.44 -0.46
C GLY A 301 -5.31 -14.68 0.00
N TYR A 302 -6.26 -14.89 -0.92
CA TYR A 302 -7.67 -15.08 -0.55
C TYR A 302 -7.98 -16.47 0.02
N ASN A 303 -7.12 -17.46 -0.16
CA ASN A 303 -7.24 -18.79 0.49
C ASN A 303 -7.19 -18.72 2.03
N ILE A 304 -7.60 -17.59 2.59
CA ILE A 304 -7.95 -17.42 3.99
C ILE A 304 -9.28 -18.13 4.15
N THR A 305 -9.28 -19.28 4.81
CA THR A 305 -10.49 -20.04 5.11
C THR A 305 -11.40 -19.16 5.97
N LEU A 306 -12.48 -18.66 5.38
CA LEU A 306 -13.55 -18.06 6.18
C LEU A 306 -14.17 -19.19 7.01
N PRO A 307 -14.46 -18.95 8.30
CA PRO A 307 -15.08 -19.93 9.17
C PRO A 307 -16.48 -20.33 8.73
#